data_7daf72b56f103c58b9947349b0f8dc6a
#
_entry.id   7daf72b56f103c58b9947349b0f8dc6a
#
_cell.length_a   1.000
_cell.length_b   1.000
_cell.length_c   1.000
_cell.angle_alpha   90.00
_cell.angle_beta   90.00
_cell.angle_gamma   90.00
#
_symmetry.space_group_name_H-M   'P 1'
#
loop_
_entity.id
_entity.type
_entity.pdbx_description
1 polymer ?
#
loop_
_entity_poly.entity_id
_entity_poly.type
_entity_poly.pdbx_seq_one_letter_code
_entity_poly.pdbx_strand_id
1 'polypeptide(L)'
;MKELNRISKRKKCVLISPPENGKCCTRGILSIAAFLEAKGYPTAVVPLAYDMGIEDMSPEKIESVLADVIREHDPLTIGVSCLTCDYRTCKEILKISKQLNENIVTLMGGIHATLMDEDCIRLPFTDIVIRGEGEWTMLELISALENGSDLHKVRGLTFKEKDKVIQTPDRPLGDLNELPLMDFGLLPYEFVQNSYAYGMLSRGCAFNCNFCADNRFWQKVRRFPTSRVIHEMETLEHFYKSPMVAIEDNMVYIGSRQFSELCTEIKKRKITLGPQFYVLTRADSVVIEEQGIRDMEGTGIEYVILGIESGSPKVLKMMNKKTTPQQILAGCEKLRKYDLSPIGLWMIGHPGDTPEETEHSLKLLDHLLREDLLSAANFSYFIPWPGTCFFDDPEKYGIEVLVEDWSNWNFRLKAGSRRRPICQLKDFPAHEMEACHKAGCEIIDKYSAHPFWECTSESDGVSFETFHKAVKEGMLE
;
A
#
# COMPACT_ATOMS: atom_id res chain seq x y z
N MET A 1 34.21 21.25 5.45
CA MET A 1 34.41 19.85 5.92
C MET A 1 34.29 19.69 7.45
N LYS A 2 34.66 20.63 8.31
CA LYS A 2 34.47 20.49 9.78
C LYS A 2 33.05 20.81 10.28
N GLU A 3 32.25 21.56 9.52
CA GLU A 3 30.84 21.83 9.86
C GLU A 3 29.89 20.70 9.42
N LEU A 4 30.17 20.03 8.29
CA LEU A 4 29.41 18.85 7.86
C LEU A 4 29.53 17.65 8.83
N ASN A 5 30.65 17.54 9.55
CA ASN A 5 30.86 16.47 10.54
C ASN A 5 30.17 16.72 11.90
N ARG A 6 29.57 17.88 12.14
CA ARG A 6 28.79 18.15 13.37
C ARG A 6 27.32 17.79 13.25
N ILE A 7 26.78 17.69 12.02
CA ILE A 7 25.37 17.38 11.73
C ILE A 7 25.10 15.86 11.79
N SER A 8 26.13 15.00 11.77
CA SER A 8 25.97 13.58 11.49
C SER A 8 25.76 12.65 12.69
N LYS A 9 25.66 13.12 13.93
CA LYS A 9 25.69 12.19 15.07
C LYS A 9 24.40 11.98 15.83
N ARG A 10 23.39 12.84 15.69
CA ARG A 10 22.08 12.64 16.34
C ARG A 10 20.96 12.83 15.35
N LYS A 11 20.22 11.74 15.07
CA LYS A 11 18.98 11.82 14.28
C LYS A 11 17.83 12.18 15.21
N LYS A 12 17.25 13.37 15.01
CA LYS A 12 16.16 13.88 15.86
C LYS A 12 14.87 13.13 15.69
N CYS A 13 14.64 12.59 14.49
CA CYS A 13 13.48 11.80 14.16
C CYS A 13 13.93 10.42 13.65
N VAL A 14 13.35 9.37 14.20
CA VAL A 14 13.47 8.02 13.67
C VAL A 14 12.10 7.61 13.16
N LEU A 15 12.03 7.21 11.90
CA LEU A 15 10.82 6.73 11.26
C LEU A 15 10.99 5.24 10.93
N ILE A 16 10.09 4.41 11.44
CA ILE A 16 10.16 2.96 11.32
C ILE A 16 9.10 2.47 10.35
N SER A 17 9.54 1.76 9.31
CA SER A 17 8.66 1.08 8.38
C SER A 17 8.34 -0.31 8.91
N PRO A 18 7.07 -0.64 9.19
CA PRO A 18 6.68 -1.98 9.55
C PRO A 18 6.97 -2.97 8.41
N PRO A 19 7.22 -4.25 8.73
CA PRO A 19 7.64 -5.26 7.75
C PRO A 19 6.50 -5.89 6.98
N GLU A 20 5.24 -5.72 7.38
CA GLU A 20 4.10 -6.36 6.73
C GLU A 20 3.93 -5.94 5.26
N ASN A 21 4.54 -4.83 4.86
CA ASN A 21 4.64 -4.44 3.44
C ASN A 21 5.66 -5.26 2.64
N GLY A 22 6.26 -6.30 3.25
CA GLY A 22 7.25 -7.14 2.61
C GLY A 22 8.55 -6.37 2.31
N LYS A 23 9.16 -6.68 1.17
CA LYS A 23 10.39 -6.00 0.69
C LYS A 23 10.10 -4.61 0.08
N CYS A 24 9.03 -3.96 0.47
CA CYS A 24 8.64 -2.66 -0.09
C CYS A 24 9.17 -1.52 0.77
N CYS A 25 9.72 -0.52 0.12
CA CYS A 25 10.06 0.75 0.76
C CYS A 25 8.76 1.51 1.09
N THR A 26 8.53 1.83 2.35
CA THR A 26 7.37 2.63 2.76
C THR A 26 7.51 4.08 2.28
N ARG A 27 6.88 4.43 1.17
CA ARG A 27 7.03 5.74 0.52
C ARG A 27 6.61 6.91 1.38
N GLY A 28 5.53 6.77 2.15
CA GLY A 28 5.08 7.82 3.06
C GLY A 28 6.17 8.20 4.06
N ILE A 29 6.82 7.22 4.67
CA ILE A 29 7.94 7.42 5.59
C ILE A 29 9.13 8.07 4.88
N LEU A 30 9.50 7.57 3.70
CA LEU A 30 10.62 8.11 2.94
C LEU A 30 10.36 9.55 2.47
N SER A 31 9.12 9.86 2.06
CA SER A 31 8.71 11.23 1.69
C SER A 31 8.83 12.18 2.88
N ILE A 32 8.36 11.77 4.05
CA ILE A 32 8.47 12.56 5.29
C ILE A 32 9.94 12.77 5.65
N ALA A 33 10.76 11.71 5.61
CA ALA A 33 12.17 11.78 5.94
C ALA A 33 12.94 12.71 5.00
N ALA A 34 12.74 12.58 3.69
CA ALA A 34 13.35 13.47 2.69
C ALA A 34 12.92 14.93 2.90
N PHE A 35 11.65 15.17 3.25
CA PHE A 35 11.15 16.51 3.52
C PHE A 35 11.80 17.13 4.78
N LEU A 36 11.90 16.36 5.87
CA LEU A 36 12.54 16.80 7.11
C LEU A 36 14.03 17.07 6.91
N GLU A 37 14.77 16.19 6.24
CA GLU A 37 16.19 16.37 5.90
C GLU A 37 16.39 17.65 5.07
N ALA A 38 15.56 17.90 4.07
CA ALA A 38 15.60 19.11 3.25
C ALA A 38 15.34 20.40 4.06
N LYS A 39 14.66 20.27 5.21
CA LYS A 39 14.41 21.38 6.15
C LYS A 39 15.43 21.45 7.29
N GLY A 40 16.46 20.62 7.27
CA GLY A 40 17.56 20.62 8.25
C GLY A 40 17.29 19.83 9.53
N TYR A 41 16.29 18.94 9.53
CA TYR A 41 15.99 18.04 10.64
C TYR A 41 16.52 16.63 10.35
N PRO A 42 17.67 16.22 10.96
CA PRO A 42 18.27 14.92 10.74
C PRO A 42 17.29 13.79 11.06
N THR A 43 17.02 12.94 10.07
CA THR A 43 16.03 11.88 10.15
C THR A 43 16.64 10.53 9.77
N ALA A 44 16.36 9.48 10.53
CA ALA A 44 16.69 8.11 10.18
C ALA A 44 15.44 7.36 9.72
N VAL A 45 15.61 6.48 8.75
CA VAL A 45 14.56 5.54 8.30
C VAL A 45 15.03 4.13 8.60
N VAL A 46 14.20 3.37 9.33
CA VAL A 46 14.50 1.99 9.73
C VAL A 46 13.49 1.05 9.07
N PRO A 47 13.88 0.32 8.01
CA PRO A 47 13.04 -0.69 7.37
C PRO A 47 13.16 -2.00 8.15
N LEU A 48 12.27 -2.29 9.09
CA LEU A 48 12.35 -3.49 9.94
C LEU A 48 12.41 -4.80 9.15
N ALA A 49 11.76 -4.87 8.00
CA ALA A 49 11.81 -6.07 7.15
C ALA A 49 13.23 -6.42 6.68
N TYR A 50 14.15 -5.45 6.62
CA TYR A 50 15.54 -5.68 6.24
C TYR A 50 16.33 -6.36 7.36
N ASP A 51 16.20 -5.86 8.58
CA ASP A 51 16.98 -6.33 9.71
C ASP A 51 16.49 -7.67 10.27
N MET A 52 15.22 -7.99 10.09
CA MET A 52 14.56 -9.08 10.80
C MET A 52 14.04 -10.19 9.89
N GLY A 53 13.91 -9.95 8.60
CA GLY A 53 13.12 -10.81 7.72
C GLY A 53 11.62 -10.74 8.04
N ILE A 54 10.77 -11.08 7.07
CA ILE A 54 9.31 -11.00 7.23
C ILE A 54 8.77 -12.04 8.24
N GLU A 55 9.53 -13.11 8.50
CA GLU A 55 9.06 -14.29 9.24
C GLU A 55 9.28 -14.23 10.76
N ASP A 56 10.19 -13.37 11.23
CA ASP A 56 10.61 -13.37 12.65
C ASP A 56 10.42 -11.98 13.30
N MET A 57 9.17 -11.63 13.55
CA MET A 57 8.76 -10.40 14.22
C MET A 57 8.50 -10.61 15.70
N SER A 58 9.39 -11.37 16.36
CA SER A 58 9.29 -11.54 17.80
C SER A 58 9.55 -10.22 18.53
N PRO A 59 8.88 -9.96 19.67
CA PRO A 59 9.12 -8.77 20.48
C PRO A 59 10.60 -8.60 20.87
N GLU A 60 11.31 -9.67 21.12
CA GLU A 60 12.72 -9.67 21.50
C GLU A 60 13.61 -9.15 20.37
N LYS A 61 13.28 -9.50 19.14
CA LYS A 61 14.02 -9.06 17.97
C LYS A 61 13.75 -7.58 17.64
N ILE A 62 12.49 -7.16 17.76
CA ILE A 62 12.10 -5.75 17.68
C ILE A 62 12.86 -4.94 18.73
N GLU A 63 12.92 -5.45 19.99
CA GLU A 63 13.65 -4.79 21.08
C GLU A 63 15.13 -4.66 20.78
N SER A 64 15.77 -5.70 20.25
CA SER A 64 17.20 -5.67 19.88
C SER A 64 17.49 -4.58 18.85
N VAL A 65 16.70 -4.52 17.76
CA VAL A 65 16.87 -3.48 16.71
C VAL A 65 16.61 -2.09 17.28
N LEU A 66 15.55 -1.91 18.05
CA LEU A 66 15.23 -0.60 18.64
C LEU A 66 16.28 -0.14 19.66
N ALA A 67 16.86 -1.03 20.44
CA ALA A 67 17.94 -0.70 21.38
C ALA A 67 19.16 -0.17 20.65
N ASP A 68 19.53 -0.78 19.52
CA ASP A 68 20.64 -0.32 18.69
C ASP A 68 20.34 1.04 18.05
N VAL A 69 19.15 1.22 17.49
CA VAL A 69 18.69 2.48 16.89
C VAL A 69 18.66 3.62 17.90
N ILE A 70 18.15 3.37 19.11
CA ILE A 70 18.09 4.39 20.17
C ILE A 70 19.50 4.75 20.64
N ARG A 71 20.36 3.76 20.82
CA ARG A 71 21.77 3.99 21.21
C ARG A 71 22.53 4.80 20.18
N GLU A 72 22.34 4.51 18.88
CA GLU A 72 23.03 5.19 17.79
C GLU A 72 22.56 6.62 17.60
N HIS A 73 21.25 6.85 17.63
CA HIS A 73 20.66 8.11 17.20
C HIS A 73 20.24 9.02 18.35
N ASP A 74 19.98 8.50 19.56
CA ASP A 74 19.44 9.23 20.71
C ASP A 74 18.25 10.14 20.28
N PRO A 75 17.16 9.55 19.71
CA PRO A 75 16.15 10.32 19.01
C PRO A 75 15.21 11.06 19.95
N LEU A 76 14.76 12.24 19.52
CA LEU A 76 13.66 12.97 20.16
C LEU A 76 12.34 12.23 19.93
N THR A 77 12.14 11.72 18.71
CA THR A 77 10.89 11.05 18.33
C THR A 77 11.14 9.71 17.64
N ILE A 78 10.26 8.73 17.90
CA ILE A 78 10.14 7.50 17.10
C ILE A 78 8.72 7.44 16.55
N GLY A 79 8.60 7.37 15.22
CA GLY A 79 7.33 7.34 14.51
C GLY A 79 7.16 6.09 13.65
N VAL A 80 5.93 5.60 13.55
CA VAL A 80 5.53 4.49 12.67
C VAL A 80 4.45 4.95 11.70
N SER A 81 4.43 4.37 10.48
CA SER A 81 3.31 4.53 9.54
C SER A 81 2.44 3.28 9.59
N CYS A 82 1.22 3.43 10.09
CA CYS A 82 0.32 2.33 10.37
C CYS A 82 -0.75 2.17 9.29
N LEU A 83 -0.76 1.01 8.64
CA LEU A 83 -1.94 0.45 7.97
C LEU A 83 -2.68 -0.46 8.95
N THR A 84 -3.93 -0.81 8.67
CA THR A 84 -4.70 -1.69 9.58
C THR A 84 -4.03 -3.06 9.76
N CYS A 85 -3.46 -3.62 8.69
CA CYS A 85 -2.69 -4.86 8.74
C CYS A 85 -1.39 -4.77 9.55
N ASP A 86 -0.81 -3.57 9.70
CA ASP A 86 0.43 -3.33 10.43
C ASP A 86 0.20 -2.96 11.91
N TYR A 87 -1.06 -2.82 12.32
CA TYR A 87 -1.43 -2.27 13.63
C TYR A 87 -0.80 -3.00 14.81
N ARG A 88 -0.71 -4.33 14.75
CA ARG A 88 -0.08 -5.15 15.79
C ARG A 88 1.40 -4.78 15.96
N THR A 89 2.15 -4.78 14.88
CA THR A 89 3.59 -4.49 14.88
C THR A 89 3.86 -3.03 15.25
N CYS A 90 3.05 -2.09 14.75
CA CYS A 90 3.15 -0.70 15.16
C CYS A 90 2.97 -0.51 16.66
N LYS A 91 2.01 -1.20 17.29
CA LYS A 91 1.83 -1.18 18.75
C LYS A 91 3.06 -1.67 19.48
N GLU A 92 3.61 -2.83 19.08
CA GLU A 92 4.80 -3.40 19.74
C GLU A 92 6.03 -2.49 19.59
N ILE A 93 6.26 -1.88 18.42
CA ILE A 93 7.34 -0.93 18.20
C ILE A 93 7.25 0.25 19.19
N LEU A 94 6.09 0.90 19.29
CA LEU A 94 5.93 2.06 20.16
C LEU A 94 6.01 1.68 21.64
N LYS A 95 5.44 0.54 22.03
CA LYS A 95 5.50 0.01 23.39
C LYS A 95 6.95 -0.27 23.82
N ILE A 96 7.70 -0.99 23.00
CA ILE A 96 9.11 -1.31 23.28
C ILE A 96 9.96 -0.04 23.29
N SER A 97 9.70 0.91 22.37
CA SER A 97 10.41 2.20 22.37
C SER A 97 10.25 2.94 23.70
N LYS A 98 9.04 2.96 24.28
CA LYS A 98 8.77 3.55 25.60
C LYS A 98 9.43 2.80 26.75
N GLN A 99 9.50 1.46 26.66
CA GLN A 99 10.17 0.63 27.66
C GLN A 99 11.68 0.86 27.66
N LEU A 100 12.28 1.04 26.49
CA LEU A 100 13.72 1.30 26.35
C LEU A 100 14.09 2.73 26.77
N ASN A 101 13.24 3.71 26.47
CA ASN A 101 13.45 5.12 26.89
C ASN A 101 12.10 5.86 26.94
N GLU A 102 11.59 6.09 28.14
CA GLU A 102 10.30 6.79 28.38
C GLU A 102 10.25 8.24 27.87
N ASN A 103 11.41 8.87 27.71
CA ASN A 103 11.51 10.27 27.25
C ASN A 103 11.34 10.43 25.73
N ILE A 104 11.41 9.35 24.96
CA ILE A 104 11.16 9.40 23.52
C ILE A 104 9.69 9.71 23.27
N VAL A 105 9.41 10.70 22.44
CA VAL A 105 8.04 10.99 21.98
C VAL A 105 7.66 10.00 20.88
N THR A 106 6.68 9.15 21.17
CA THR A 106 6.21 8.10 20.24
C THR A 106 5.06 8.61 19.37
N LEU A 107 5.18 8.36 18.07
CA LEU A 107 4.29 8.89 17.05
C LEU A 107 3.66 7.75 16.23
N MET A 108 2.35 7.82 16.01
CA MET A 108 1.66 6.92 15.08
C MET A 108 1.00 7.76 13.99
N GLY A 109 1.35 7.49 12.72
CA GLY A 109 0.74 8.10 11.55
C GLY A 109 0.28 7.05 10.54
N GLY A 110 -0.08 7.47 9.34
CA GLY A 110 -0.57 6.61 8.27
C GLY A 110 -2.09 6.53 8.20
N ILE A 111 -2.60 5.73 7.27
CA ILE A 111 -4.04 5.68 6.96
C ILE A 111 -4.85 5.19 8.16
N HIS A 112 -4.43 4.08 8.79
CA HIS A 112 -5.15 3.56 9.96
C HIS A 112 -5.19 4.57 11.10
N ALA A 113 -4.05 5.13 11.47
CA ALA A 113 -3.95 6.10 12.54
C ALA A 113 -4.74 7.40 12.25
N THR A 114 -4.89 7.78 10.99
CA THR A 114 -5.72 8.93 10.59
C THR A 114 -7.20 8.67 10.77
N LEU A 115 -7.64 7.45 10.45
CA LEU A 115 -9.07 7.08 10.47
C LEU A 115 -9.53 6.61 11.86
N MET A 116 -8.59 6.16 12.71
CA MET A 116 -8.82 5.59 14.04
C MET A 116 -7.96 6.30 15.10
N ASP A 117 -7.83 7.61 14.99
CA ASP A 117 -6.90 8.40 15.80
C ASP A 117 -7.22 8.36 17.30
N GLU A 118 -8.51 8.32 17.67
CA GLU A 118 -8.91 8.19 19.07
C GLU A 118 -8.51 6.84 19.69
N ASP A 119 -8.63 5.75 18.92
CA ASP A 119 -8.23 4.42 19.42
C ASP A 119 -6.71 4.32 19.52
N CYS A 120 -6.00 4.85 18.52
CA CYS A 120 -4.55 4.88 18.51
C CYS A 120 -3.98 5.72 19.66
N ILE A 121 -4.58 6.87 19.97
CA ILE A 121 -4.09 7.73 21.05
C ILE A 121 -4.43 7.20 22.45
N ARG A 122 -5.45 6.35 22.60
CA ARG A 122 -5.77 5.70 23.87
C ARG A 122 -4.71 4.69 24.32
N LEU A 123 -3.88 4.19 23.41
CA LEU A 123 -2.76 3.33 23.77
C LEU A 123 -1.80 4.06 24.72
N PRO A 124 -1.36 3.41 25.84
CA PRO A 124 -0.56 4.11 26.86
C PRO A 124 0.85 4.49 26.39
N PHE A 125 1.28 3.89 25.30
CA PHE A 125 2.59 4.10 24.68
C PHE A 125 2.53 4.89 23.35
N THR A 126 1.42 5.55 23.05
CA THR A 126 1.29 6.49 21.93
C THR A 126 1.14 7.91 22.51
N ASP A 127 2.10 8.78 22.25
CA ASP A 127 2.05 10.15 22.73
C ASP A 127 1.27 11.05 21.79
N ILE A 128 1.48 10.88 20.48
CA ILE A 128 0.85 11.74 19.47
C ILE A 128 0.46 10.90 18.26
N VAL A 129 -0.72 11.13 17.72
CA VAL A 129 -1.16 10.63 16.43
C VAL A 129 -1.10 11.76 15.41
N ILE A 130 -0.56 11.44 14.22
CA ILE A 130 -0.46 12.35 13.09
C ILE A 130 -1.53 11.96 12.07
N ARG A 131 -2.51 12.86 11.86
CA ARG A 131 -3.60 12.67 10.92
C ARG A 131 -3.29 13.27 9.55
N GLY A 132 -3.67 12.56 8.49
CA GLY A 132 -3.45 12.97 7.10
C GLY A 132 -2.00 12.85 6.65
N GLU A 133 -1.59 13.73 5.74
CA GLU A 133 -0.22 13.73 5.22
C GLU A 133 0.77 14.24 6.26
N GLY A 134 1.86 13.47 6.44
CA GLY A 134 2.79 13.68 7.54
C GLY A 134 3.86 14.75 7.31
N GLU A 135 4.18 15.12 6.08
CA GLU A 135 5.36 15.93 5.77
C GLU A 135 5.37 17.28 6.51
N TRP A 136 4.35 18.10 6.31
CA TRP A 136 4.25 19.41 6.96
C TRP A 136 3.91 19.30 8.44
N THR A 137 3.09 18.31 8.83
CA THR A 137 2.71 18.08 10.22
C THR A 137 3.92 17.69 11.06
N MET A 138 4.75 16.77 10.56
CA MET A 138 5.99 16.37 11.23
C MET A 138 6.99 17.52 11.36
N LEU A 139 7.13 18.36 10.33
CA LEU A 139 8.01 19.53 10.37
C LEU A 139 7.61 20.48 11.50
N GLU A 140 6.34 20.84 11.59
CA GLU A 140 5.83 21.73 12.64
C GLU A 140 5.91 21.06 14.01
N LEU A 141 5.60 19.77 14.11
CA LEU A 141 5.65 19.01 15.37
C LEU A 141 7.07 18.96 15.94
N ILE A 142 8.07 18.56 15.13
CA ILE A 142 9.45 18.46 15.60
C ILE A 142 9.96 19.83 16.02
N SER A 143 9.66 20.86 15.24
CA SER A 143 10.00 22.24 15.61
C SER A 143 9.35 22.67 16.92
N ALA A 144 8.08 22.31 17.14
CA ALA A 144 7.37 22.63 18.38
C ALA A 144 7.96 21.89 19.59
N LEU A 145 8.28 20.61 19.44
CA LEU A 145 8.90 19.81 20.52
C LEU A 145 10.28 20.35 20.90
N GLU A 146 11.11 20.76 19.92
CA GLU A 146 12.43 21.33 20.20
C GLU A 146 12.39 22.68 20.93
N ASN A 147 11.41 23.51 20.56
CA ASN A 147 11.31 24.87 21.10
C ASN A 147 10.36 24.94 22.30
N GLY A 148 9.76 23.84 22.76
CA GLY A 148 8.76 23.84 23.81
C GLY A 148 7.51 24.66 23.44
N SER A 149 7.15 24.69 22.15
CA SER A 149 6.00 25.44 21.64
C SER A 149 4.69 24.70 21.85
N ASP A 150 3.59 25.44 21.86
CA ASP A 150 2.24 24.92 22.07
C ASP A 150 1.77 24.02 20.91
N LEU A 151 1.53 22.73 21.21
CA LEU A 151 1.07 21.73 20.24
C LEU A 151 -0.35 22.00 19.69
N HIS A 152 -1.17 22.78 20.40
CA HIS A 152 -2.49 23.20 19.89
C HIS A 152 -2.42 24.02 18.60
N LYS A 153 -1.25 24.58 18.29
CA LYS A 153 -1.01 25.36 17.06
C LYS A 153 -0.57 24.49 15.88
N VAL A 154 -0.18 23.25 16.11
CA VAL A 154 0.22 22.32 15.06
C VAL A 154 -1.04 21.61 14.53
N ARG A 155 -1.31 21.73 13.23
CA ARG A 155 -2.48 21.11 12.60
C ARG A 155 -2.26 19.61 12.36
N GLY A 156 -3.35 18.83 12.44
CA GLY A 156 -3.34 17.40 12.10
C GLY A 156 -2.81 16.52 13.23
N LEU A 157 -2.87 16.96 14.48
CA LEU A 157 -2.47 16.17 15.65
C LEU A 157 -3.68 15.68 16.44
N THR A 158 -3.53 14.48 17.01
CA THR A 158 -4.33 14.00 18.14
C THR A 158 -3.36 13.60 19.25
N PHE A 159 -3.54 14.13 20.45
CA PHE A 159 -2.69 13.87 21.62
C PHE A 159 -3.49 13.90 22.92
N LYS A 160 -2.87 13.44 24.00
CA LYS A 160 -3.47 13.51 25.33
C LYS A 160 -2.96 14.71 26.11
N GLU A 161 -3.88 15.44 26.71
CA GLU A 161 -3.57 16.47 27.71
C GLU A 161 -4.34 16.13 28.99
N LYS A 162 -3.61 15.69 30.01
CA LYS A 162 -4.19 15.07 31.22
C LYS A 162 -5.07 13.88 30.80
N ASP A 163 -6.37 13.90 31.14
CA ASP A 163 -7.33 12.84 30.80
C ASP A 163 -8.17 13.12 29.54
N LYS A 164 -7.81 14.17 28.79
CA LYS A 164 -8.57 14.57 27.60
C LYS A 164 -7.80 14.25 26.32
N VAL A 165 -8.52 13.74 25.35
CA VAL A 165 -8.04 13.63 23.96
C VAL A 165 -8.26 14.97 23.29
N ILE A 166 -7.19 15.54 22.75
CA ILE A 166 -7.18 16.81 22.03
C ILE A 166 -6.96 16.49 20.54
N GLN A 167 -7.85 16.96 19.71
CA GLN A 167 -7.71 16.94 18.25
C GLN A 167 -7.51 18.37 17.76
N THR A 168 -6.36 18.65 17.15
CA THR A 168 -6.15 19.94 16.49
C THR A 168 -6.86 19.96 15.13
N PRO A 169 -7.14 21.14 14.55
CA PRO A 169 -7.76 21.22 13.23
C PRO A 169 -6.99 20.42 12.17
N ASP A 170 -7.71 19.77 11.28
CA ASP A 170 -7.09 19.02 10.18
C ASP A 170 -6.21 19.92 9.33
N ARG A 171 -5.13 19.34 8.83
CA ARG A 171 -4.23 20.03 7.90
C ARG A 171 -4.80 20.00 6.49
N PRO A 172 -4.89 21.14 5.80
CA PRO A 172 -5.16 21.16 4.37
C PRO A 172 -4.08 20.35 3.60
N LEU A 173 -4.48 19.72 2.51
CA LEU A 173 -3.55 18.99 1.64
C LEU A 173 -2.48 19.93 1.09
N GLY A 174 -1.22 19.55 1.25
CA GLY A 174 -0.07 20.32 0.78
C GLY A 174 0.11 20.29 -0.75
N ASP A 175 0.93 21.19 -1.27
CA ASP A 175 1.34 21.17 -2.67
C ASP A 175 2.45 20.12 -2.88
N LEU A 176 2.19 19.13 -3.73
CA LEU A 176 3.15 18.06 -4.03
C LEU A 176 4.42 18.58 -4.73
N ASN A 177 4.37 19.78 -5.34
CA ASN A 177 5.53 20.42 -5.96
C ASN A 177 6.55 20.93 -4.92
N GLU A 178 6.13 21.14 -3.68
CA GLU A 178 7.01 21.57 -2.58
C GLU A 178 7.80 20.41 -1.97
N LEU A 179 7.39 19.16 -2.25
CA LEU A 179 8.07 18.00 -1.72
C LEU A 179 9.41 17.77 -2.46
N PRO A 180 10.51 17.55 -1.77
CA PRO A 180 11.79 17.19 -2.39
C PRO A 180 11.69 15.82 -3.08
N LEU A 181 12.66 15.48 -3.90
CA LEU A 181 12.84 14.10 -4.41
C LEU A 181 13.00 13.14 -3.24
N MET A 182 12.56 11.90 -3.43
CA MET A 182 12.80 10.87 -2.43
C MET A 182 14.31 10.60 -2.33
N ASP A 183 14.81 10.60 -1.11
CA ASP A 183 16.20 10.25 -0.84
C ASP A 183 16.32 8.77 -0.46
N PHE A 184 16.56 7.93 -1.45
CA PHE A 184 16.77 6.50 -1.23
C PHE A 184 18.06 6.19 -0.45
N GLY A 185 19.00 7.15 -0.36
CA GLY A 185 20.20 7.03 0.47
C GLY A 185 19.93 7.03 1.98
N LEU A 186 18.68 7.31 2.40
CA LEU A 186 18.22 7.13 3.78
C LEU A 186 17.94 5.67 4.15
N LEU A 187 17.97 4.78 3.17
CA LEU A 187 17.74 3.34 3.33
C LEU A 187 19.06 2.58 3.11
N PRO A 188 19.25 1.40 3.73
CA PRO A 188 20.38 0.53 3.40
C PRO A 188 20.39 0.20 1.90
N TYR A 189 21.57 0.28 1.29
CA TYR A 189 21.74 0.05 -0.15
C TYR A 189 21.21 -1.32 -0.58
N GLU A 190 21.54 -2.36 0.17
CA GLU A 190 21.12 -3.74 -0.08
C GLU A 190 19.60 -3.91 0.06
N PHE A 191 18.98 -3.14 0.96
CA PHE A 191 17.51 -3.12 1.07
C PHE A 191 16.87 -2.57 -0.20
N VAL A 192 17.35 -1.42 -0.70
CA VAL A 192 16.80 -0.82 -1.94
C VAL A 192 17.05 -1.73 -3.14
N GLN A 193 18.24 -2.35 -3.23
CA GLN A 193 18.58 -3.29 -4.30
C GLN A 193 17.67 -4.52 -4.35
N ASN A 194 17.22 -5.01 -3.19
CA ASN A 194 16.40 -6.21 -3.07
C ASN A 194 14.91 -5.90 -2.86
N SER A 195 14.55 -4.61 -2.85
CA SER A 195 13.18 -4.15 -2.65
C SER A 195 12.48 -3.88 -3.98
N TYR A 196 11.17 -4.04 -3.96
CA TYR A 196 10.34 -3.44 -4.99
C TYR A 196 10.36 -1.92 -4.82
N ALA A 197 10.69 -1.20 -5.87
CA ALA A 197 10.68 0.24 -5.88
C ALA A 197 9.53 0.76 -6.75
N TYR A 198 8.87 1.81 -6.28
CA TYR A 198 7.68 2.32 -6.94
C TYR A 198 7.85 3.78 -7.35
N GLY A 199 7.54 4.10 -8.61
CA GLY A 199 7.24 5.46 -9.06
C GLY A 199 5.80 5.84 -8.66
N MET A 200 5.54 7.09 -8.28
CA MET A 200 4.21 7.58 -7.96
C MET A 200 3.90 8.81 -8.82
N LEU A 201 2.89 8.72 -9.67
CA LEU A 201 2.43 9.84 -10.49
C LEU A 201 1.49 10.76 -9.74
N SER A 202 0.68 10.19 -8.84
CA SER A 202 -0.35 10.93 -8.13
C SER A 202 -0.61 10.38 -6.73
N ARG A 203 -1.25 11.19 -5.90
CA ARG A 203 -1.88 10.79 -4.64
C ARG A 203 -3.39 10.93 -4.77
N GLY A 204 -4.10 9.90 -4.34
CA GLY A 204 -5.55 9.84 -4.33
C GLY A 204 -6.19 9.25 -5.58
N CYS A 205 -7.49 9.03 -5.50
CA CYS A 205 -8.31 8.44 -6.55
C CYS A 205 -9.57 9.27 -6.77
N ALA A 206 -10.02 9.42 -8.02
CA ALA A 206 -11.23 10.19 -8.35
C ALA A 206 -12.53 9.37 -8.19
N PHE A 207 -12.42 8.08 -7.88
CA PHE A 207 -13.56 7.18 -7.73
C PHE A 207 -13.97 7.03 -6.27
N ASN A 208 -15.27 6.81 -6.05
CA ASN A 208 -15.89 6.67 -4.74
C ASN A 208 -16.41 5.25 -4.53
N CYS A 209 -15.56 4.25 -4.73
CA CYS A 209 -15.90 2.87 -4.36
C CYS A 209 -16.12 2.80 -2.84
N ASN A 210 -17.27 2.29 -2.40
CA ASN A 210 -17.65 2.38 -1.00
C ASN A 210 -16.91 1.40 -0.06
N PHE A 211 -16.20 0.42 -0.62
CA PHE A 211 -15.32 -0.49 0.10
C PHE A 211 -13.91 0.07 0.33
N CYS A 212 -13.56 1.20 -0.31
CA CYS A 212 -12.22 1.76 -0.31
C CYS A 212 -12.12 2.97 0.63
N ALA A 213 -11.14 2.97 1.52
CA ALA A 213 -10.90 4.06 2.46
C ALA A 213 -10.10 5.23 1.87
N ASP A 214 -9.54 5.08 0.66
CA ASP A 214 -8.65 6.06 0.04
C ASP A 214 -9.26 7.46 -0.07
N ASN A 215 -10.54 7.56 -0.39
CA ASN A 215 -11.21 8.86 -0.51
C ASN A 215 -11.32 9.62 0.81
N ARG A 216 -11.40 8.90 1.93
CA ARG A 216 -11.43 9.52 3.27
C ARG A 216 -10.06 10.08 3.63
N PHE A 217 -8.99 9.41 3.21
CA PHE A 217 -7.64 9.83 3.49
C PHE A 217 -7.14 10.90 2.50
N TRP A 218 -7.21 10.63 1.18
CA TRP A 218 -6.62 11.49 0.15
C TRP A 218 -7.52 12.64 -0.31
N GLN A 219 -8.82 12.57 -0.13
CA GLN A 219 -9.87 13.56 -0.45
C GLN A 219 -9.94 13.97 -1.93
N LYS A 220 -8.83 14.13 -2.64
CA LYS A 220 -8.75 14.50 -4.06
C LYS A 220 -7.47 13.97 -4.72
N VAL A 221 -7.51 13.86 -6.04
CA VAL A 221 -6.31 13.53 -6.84
C VAL A 221 -5.40 14.75 -6.95
N ARG A 222 -4.12 14.57 -6.64
CA ARG A 222 -3.04 15.55 -6.88
C ARG A 222 -1.89 14.84 -7.56
N ARG A 223 -1.25 15.50 -8.50
CA ARG A 223 -0.22 14.92 -9.36
C ARG A 223 1.16 15.48 -9.03
N PHE A 224 2.15 14.61 -9.09
CA PHE A 224 3.55 15.01 -9.11
C PHE A 224 3.98 15.48 -10.52
N PRO A 225 4.99 16.33 -10.66
CA PRO A 225 5.58 16.60 -11.96
C PRO A 225 6.16 15.33 -12.60
N THR A 226 5.89 15.09 -13.88
CA THR A 226 6.42 13.91 -14.60
C THR A 226 7.95 13.84 -14.53
N SER A 227 8.64 15.00 -14.61
CA SER A 227 10.09 15.08 -14.50
C SER A 227 10.64 14.53 -13.18
N ARG A 228 9.91 14.71 -12.08
CA ARG A 228 10.25 14.15 -10.77
C ARG A 228 10.18 12.62 -10.80
N VAL A 229 9.07 12.09 -11.30
CA VAL A 229 8.85 10.62 -11.36
C VAL A 229 9.93 9.96 -12.21
N ILE A 230 10.25 10.55 -13.35
CA ILE A 230 11.32 10.07 -14.24
C ILE A 230 12.68 10.08 -13.52
N HIS A 231 13.01 11.16 -12.80
CA HIS A 231 14.27 11.23 -12.07
C HIS A 231 14.37 10.17 -10.97
N GLU A 232 13.30 9.94 -10.24
CA GLU A 232 13.23 8.87 -9.23
C GLU A 232 13.42 7.48 -9.87
N MET A 233 12.80 7.24 -11.04
CA MET A 233 12.96 5.99 -11.79
C MET A 233 14.40 5.80 -12.29
N GLU A 234 15.02 6.84 -12.87
CA GLU A 234 16.43 6.80 -13.30
C GLU A 234 17.37 6.53 -12.13
N THR A 235 17.09 7.10 -10.96
CA THR A 235 17.88 6.89 -9.75
C THR A 235 17.81 5.42 -9.31
N LEU A 236 16.62 4.85 -9.29
CA LEU A 236 16.41 3.45 -8.94
C LEU A 236 17.05 2.49 -9.93
N GLU A 237 16.98 2.76 -11.22
CA GLU A 237 17.62 1.96 -12.26
C GLU A 237 19.15 2.05 -12.20
N HIS A 238 19.70 3.27 -12.19
CA HIS A 238 21.13 3.49 -12.34
C HIS A 238 21.95 3.16 -11.08
N PHE A 239 21.46 3.62 -9.93
CA PHE A 239 22.24 3.53 -8.69
C PHE A 239 21.91 2.29 -7.88
N TYR A 240 20.63 1.91 -7.84
CA TYR A 240 20.18 0.83 -6.98
C TYR A 240 19.91 -0.47 -7.73
N LYS A 241 19.79 -0.44 -9.06
CA LYS A 241 19.51 -1.62 -9.91
C LYS A 241 18.34 -2.45 -9.35
N SER A 242 17.31 -1.76 -8.92
CA SER A 242 16.13 -2.39 -8.32
C SER A 242 15.53 -3.43 -9.29
N PRO A 243 15.20 -4.64 -8.82
CA PRO A 243 14.72 -5.71 -9.69
C PRO A 243 13.35 -5.40 -10.30
N MET A 244 12.58 -4.54 -9.68
CA MET A 244 11.29 -4.13 -10.17
C MET A 244 11.03 -2.66 -9.83
N VAL A 245 10.63 -1.89 -10.83
CA VAL A 245 10.10 -0.53 -10.67
C VAL A 245 8.68 -0.52 -11.17
N ALA A 246 7.72 -0.13 -10.35
CA ALA A 246 6.30 -0.08 -10.70
C ALA A 246 5.74 1.33 -10.49
N ILE A 247 4.60 1.63 -11.09
CA ILE A 247 3.81 2.82 -10.75
C ILE A 247 2.71 2.39 -9.79
N GLU A 248 2.86 2.75 -8.54
CA GLU A 248 1.92 2.37 -7.48
C GLU A 248 1.04 3.54 -7.04
N ASP A 249 0.28 4.06 -7.99
CA ASP A 249 -0.80 4.99 -7.70
C ASP A 249 -2.03 4.22 -7.18
N ASN A 250 -2.88 4.87 -6.39
CA ASN A 250 -4.20 4.30 -6.05
C ASN A 250 -5.00 3.95 -7.32
N MET A 251 -4.74 4.65 -8.41
CA MET A 251 -5.17 4.35 -9.75
C MET A 251 -4.33 5.15 -10.76
N VAL A 252 -3.75 4.47 -11.74
CA VAL A 252 -3.08 5.10 -12.87
C VAL A 252 -4.13 5.53 -13.90
N TYR A 253 -4.20 6.84 -14.17
CA TYR A 253 -5.09 7.41 -15.18
C TYR A 253 -4.41 7.33 -16.55
N ILE A 254 -4.50 6.16 -17.21
CA ILE A 254 -3.80 5.85 -18.47
C ILE A 254 -4.11 6.81 -19.63
N GLY A 255 -5.31 7.42 -19.65
CA GLY A 255 -5.69 8.45 -20.63
C GLY A 255 -5.24 9.87 -20.25
N SER A 256 -4.48 10.04 -19.17
CA SER A 256 -4.03 11.38 -18.79
C SER A 256 -2.82 11.82 -19.60
N ARG A 257 -2.76 13.12 -19.89
CA ARG A 257 -1.57 13.74 -20.51
C ARG A 257 -0.28 13.40 -19.75
N GLN A 258 -0.34 13.38 -18.42
CA GLN A 258 0.81 13.03 -17.57
C GLN A 258 1.31 11.61 -17.84
N PHE A 259 0.40 10.64 -18.01
CA PHE A 259 0.79 9.26 -18.32
C PHE A 259 1.44 9.14 -19.71
N SER A 260 0.88 9.83 -20.72
CA SER A 260 1.48 9.89 -22.06
C SER A 260 2.87 10.54 -22.05
N GLU A 261 3.04 11.63 -21.28
CA GLU A 261 4.35 12.26 -21.05
C GLU A 261 5.34 11.31 -20.40
N LEU A 262 4.91 10.55 -19.36
CA LEU A 262 5.74 9.55 -18.71
C LEU A 262 6.21 8.48 -19.69
N CYS A 263 5.29 7.86 -20.43
CA CYS A 263 5.62 6.84 -21.42
C CYS A 263 6.59 7.36 -22.50
N THR A 264 6.40 8.60 -22.93
CA THR A 264 7.29 9.27 -23.88
C THR A 264 8.71 9.44 -23.33
N GLU A 265 8.83 9.91 -22.09
CA GLU A 265 10.14 10.13 -21.46
C GLU A 265 10.85 8.80 -21.13
N ILE A 266 10.13 7.76 -20.71
CA ILE A 266 10.68 6.40 -20.50
C ILE A 266 11.34 5.91 -21.81
N LYS A 267 10.62 5.96 -22.93
CA LYS A 267 11.13 5.54 -24.24
C LYS A 267 12.33 6.37 -24.69
N LYS A 268 12.23 7.70 -24.59
CA LYS A 268 13.28 8.64 -25.00
C LYS A 268 14.57 8.45 -24.21
N ARG A 269 14.48 8.20 -22.92
CA ARG A 269 15.64 8.03 -22.02
C ARG A 269 16.10 6.58 -21.95
N LYS A 270 15.35 5.64 -22.56
CA LYS A 270 15.61 4.20 -22.55
C LYS A 270 15.71 3.65 -21.12
N ILE A 271 14.84 4.12 -20.22
CA ILE A 271 14.77 3.61 -18.87
C ILE A 271 14.33 2.15 -18.94
N THR A 272 15.15 1.25 -18.39
CA THR A 272 14.86 -0.18 -18.34
C THR A 272 14.11 -0.45 -17.05
N LEU A 273 12.82 -0.58 -17.16
CA LEU A 273 11.99 -1.00 -16.04
C LEU A 273 12.19 -2.51 -15.86
N GLY A 274 12.30 -2.96 -14.61
CA GLY A 274 12.57 -4.38 -14.33
C GLY A 274 11.55 -5.32 -15.00
N PRO A 275 11.76 -6.63 -14.97
CA PRO A 275 11.04 -7.62 -15.78
C PRO A 275 9.56 -7.77 -15.46
N GLN A 276 9.01 -7.00 -14.53
CA GLN A 276 7.59 -7.07 -14.12
C GLN A 276 7.02 -5.67 -13.88
N PHE A 277 7.23 -4.78 -14.83
CA PHE A 277 6.67 -3.44 -14.72
C PHE A 277 5.15 -3.46 -14.93
N TYR A 278 4.42 -2.98 -13.96
CA TYR A 278 2.96 -2.97 -13.98
C TYR A 278 2.36 -1.59 -13.67
N VAL A 279 1.12 -1.42 -14.09
CA VAL A 279 0.26 -0.29 -13.70
C VAL A 279 -1.06 -0.84 -13.17
N LEU A 280 -1.63 -0.17 -12.17
CA LEU A 280 -2.96 -0.48 -11.64
C LEU A 280 -3.98 0.51 -12.18
N THR A 281 -5.04 0.01 -12.82
CA THR A 281 -6.10 0.83 -13.39
C THR A 281 -7.47 0.12 -13.35
N ARG A 282 -8.45 0.70 -14.01
CA ARG A 282 -9.83 0.20 -14.07
C ARG A 282 -10.14 -0.32 -15.48
N ALA A 283 -10.93 -1.38 -15.57
CA ALA A 283 -11.32 -1.95 -16.86
C ALA A 283 -12.14 -0.98 -17.74
N ASP A 284 -13.03 -0.17 -17.15
CA ASP A 284 -13.78 0.86 -17.88
C ASP A 284 -12.88 1.96 -18.44
N SER A 285 -11.81 2.33 -17.74
CA SER A 285 -10.80 3.27 -18.26
C SER A 285 -10.06 2.69 -19.47
N VAL A 286 -9.70 1.40 -19.44
CA VAL A 286 -9.06 0.70 -20.55
C VAL A 286 -9.94 0.70 -21.81
N VAL A 287 -11.26 0.52 -21.65
CA VAL A 287 -12.20 0.56 -22.79
C VAL A 287 -12.19 1.90 -23.52
N ILE A 288 -12.09 2.99 -22.76
CA ILE A 288 -12.20 4.37 -23.27
C ILE A 288 -10.85 4.89 -23.79
N GLU A 289 -9.76 4.57 -23.09
CA GLU A 289 -8.47 5.26 -23.25
C GLU A 289 -7.48 4.47 -24.15
N GLU A 290 -7.84 4.32 -25.44
CA GLU A 290 -6.98 3.57 -26.39
C GLU A 290 -5.60 4.22 -26.60
N GLN A 291 -5.51 5.53 -26.58
CA GLN A 291 -4.22 6.21 -26.74
C GLN A 291 -3.28 5.89 -25.59
N GLY A 292 -3.77 5.87 -24.34
CA GLY A 292 -2.95 5.50 -23.19
C GLY A 292 -2.40 4.07 -23.27
N ILE A 293 -3.17 3.14 -23.86
CA ILE A 293 -2.68 1.77 -24.12
C ILE A 293 -1.57 1.77 -25.16
N ARG A 294 -1.73 2.50 -26.28
CA ARG A 294 -0.67 2.65 -27.29
C ARG A 294 0.58 3.31 -26.74
N ASP A 295 0.44 4.24 -25.80
CA ASP A 295 1.56 4.92 -25.17
C ASP A 295 2.44 3.95 -24.36
N MET A 296 1.89 2.83 -23.86
CA MET A 296 2.64 1.78 -23.13
C MET A 296 3.59 1.00 -24.06
N GLU A 297 3.31 0.91 -25.37
CA GLU A 297 4.15 0.18 -26.31
C GLU A 297 5.61 0.69 -26.25
N GLY A 298 6.56 -0.23 -26.08
CA GLY A 298 7.99 0.08 -26.00
C GLY A 298 8.46 0.75 -24.70
N THR A 299 7.62 0.81 -23.65
CA THR A 299 8.01 1.31 -22.32
C THR A 299 8.52 0.22 -21.39
N GLY A 300 8.29 -1.06 -21.70
CA GLY A 300 8.53 -2.18 -20.79
C GLY A 300 7.38 -2.44 -19.80
N ILE A 301 6.27 -1.69 -19.89
CA ILE A 301 5.03 -2.04 -19.16
C ILE A 301 4.44 -3.28 -19.83
N GLU A 302 4.40 -4.38 -19.09
CA GLU A 302 3.88 -5.65 -19.58
C GLU A 302 2.55 -6.02 -18.91
N TYR A 303 2.37 -5.62 -17.64
CA TYR A 303 1.23 -6.02 -16.84
C TYR A 303 0.31 -4.85 -16.53
N VAL A 304 -1.00 -5.10 -16.67
CA VAL A 304 -2.05 -4.14 -16.30
C VAL A 304 -2.97 -4.78 -15.26
N ILE A 305 -2.85 -4.31 -14.02
CA ILE A 305 -3.68 -4.80 -12.92
C ILE A 305 -5.03 -4.11 -12.98
N LEU A 306 -6.08 -4.89 -13.05
CA LEU A 306 -7.46 -4.44 -13.14
C LEU A 306 -8.21 -4.75 -11.82
N GLY A 307 -8.69 -3.72 -11.15
CA GLY A 307 -9.68 -3.92 -10.09
C GLY A 307 -11.01 -4.35 -10.70
N ILE A 308 -11.24 -5.64 -10.85
CA ILE A 308 -12.48 -6.22 -11.39
C ILE A 308 -13.53 -6.29 -10.28
N GLU A 309 -13.17 -6.75 -9.13
CA GLU A 309 -13.90 -6.94 -7.88
C GLU A 309 -15.01 -8.00 -7.99
N SER A 310 -15.90 -7.93 -8.99
CA SER A 310 -17.02 -8.87 -9.16
C SER A 310 -17.44 -9.02 -10.62
N GLY A 311 -17.99 -10.17 -10.97
CA GLY A 311 -18.68 -10.42 -12.23
C GLY A 311 -20.19 -10.16 -12.15
N SER A 312 -20.73 -9.86 -10.97
CA SER A 312 -22.14 -9.56 -10.79
C SER A 312 -22.43 -8.07 -11.02
N PRO A 313 -23.37 -7.71 -11.94
CA PRO A 313 -23.81 -6.34 -12.12
C PRO A 313 -24.41 -5.73 -10.86
N LYS A 314 -25.12 -6.55 -10.05
CA LYS A 314 -25.72 -6.15 -8.79
C LYS A 314 -24.65 -5.77 -7.76
N VAL A 315 -23.65 -6.63 -7.57
CA VAL A 315 -22.56 -6.40 -6.62
C VAL A 315 -21.73 -5.18 -7.04
N LEU A 316 -21.36 -5.07 -8.32
CA LEU A 316 -20.61 -3.91 -8.86
C LEU A 316 -21.38 -2.58 -8.64
N LYS A 317 -22.70 -2.60 -8.78
CA LYS A 317 -23.55 -1.44 -8.46
C LYS A 317 -23.54 -1.12 -6.96
N MET A 318 -23.65 -2.14 -6.10
CA MET A 318 -23.58 -1.99 -4.65
C MET A 318 -22.23 -1.46 -4.19
N MET A 319 -21.14 -1.87 -4.83
CA MET A 319 -19.77 -1.35 -4.61
C MET A 319 -19.58 0.09 -5.08
N ASN A 320 -20.54 0.68 -5.79
CA ASN A 320 -20.37 1.95 -6.51
C ASN A 320 -19.18 1.93 -7.46
N LYS A 321 -18.85 0.75 -8.01
CA LYS A 321 -17.70 0.56 -8.93
C LYS A 321 -17.93 1.25 -10.28
N LYS A 322 -19.15 1.41 -10.73
CA LYS A 322 -19.53 2.02 -12.03
C LYS A 322 -18.88 1.33 -13.25
N THR A 323 -18.62 0.05 -13.14
CA THR A 323 -18.10 -0.81 -14.20
C THR A 323 -19.09 -1.95 -14.43
N THR A 324 -19.16 -2.49 -15.63
CA THR A 324 -20.00 -3.64 -15.99
C THR A 324 -19.17 -4.85 -16.40
N PRO A 325 -19.68 -6.08 -16.31
CA PRO A 325 -18.99 -7.27 -16.80
C PRO A 325 -18.60 -7.18 -18.28
N GLN A 326 -19.42 -6.53 -19.10
CA GLN A 326 -19.14 -6.29 -20.53
C GLN A 326 -17.92 -5.37 -20.71
N GLN A 327 -17.79 -4.32 -19.89
CA GLN A 327 -16.63 -3.43 -19.89
C GLN A 327 -15.38 -4.14 -19.39
N ILE A 328 -15.50 -5.06 -18.42
CA ILE A 328 -14.39 -5.89 -17.95
C ILE A 328 -13.88 -6.75 -19.08
N LEU A 329 -14.77 -7.51 -19.76
CA LEU A 329 -14.43 -8.33 -20.90
C LEU A 329 -13.76 -7.50 -22.02
N ALA A 330 -14.41 -6.43 -22.46
CA ALA A 330 -13.88 -5.56 -23.53
C ALA A 330 -12.54 -4.91 -23.16
N GLY A 331 -12.31 -4.61 -21.87
CA GLY A 331 -11.04 -4.09 -21.37
C GLY A 331 -9.92 -5.14 -21.47
N CYS A 332 -10.18 -6.38 -21.08
CA CYS A 332 -9.24 -7.49 -21.20
C CYS A 332 -8.92 -7.81 -22.67
N GLU A 333 -9.93 -7.92 -23.54
CA GLU A 333 -9.75 -8.11 -24.97
C GLU A 333 -8.88 -7.02 -25.59
N LYS A 334 -9.13 -5.76 -25.20
CA LYS A 334 -8.37 -4.62 -25.71
C LYS A 334 -6.90 -4.67 -25.26
N LEU A 335 -6.61 -5.00 -24.00
CA LEU A 335 -5.24 -5.13 -23.52
C LEU A 335 -4.49 -6.25 -24.24
N ARG A 336 -5.10 -7.42 -24.40
CA ARG A 336 -4.48 -8.53 -25.14
C ARG A 336 -4.21 -8.20 -26.61
N LYS A 337 -5.07 -7.40 -27.26
CA LYS A 337 -4.83 -6.91 -28.62
C LYS A 337 -3.54 -6.07 -28.76
N TYR A 338 -3.07 -5.49 -27.66
CA TYR A 338 -1.83 -4.71 -27.58
C TYR A 338 -0.70 -5.45 -26.87
N ASP A 339 -0.76 -6.78 -26.80
CA ASP A 339 0.24 -7.66 -26.18
C ASP A 339 0.51 -7.33 -24.69
N LEU A 340 -0.47 -6.73 -24.00
CA LEU A 340 -0.42 -6.48 -22.59
C LEU A 340 -1.07 -7.62 -21.80
N SER A 341 -0.56 -7.92 -20.63
CA SER A 341 -1.00 -9.00 -19.75
C SER A 341 -1.91 -8.48 -18.63
N PRO A 342 -3.26 -8.63 -18.75
CA PRO A 342 -4.18 -8.21 -17.71
C PRO A 342 -4.11 -9.14 -16.50
N ILE A 343 -4.14 -8.57 -15.30
CA ILE A 343 -4.25 -9.28 -14.02
C ILE A 343 -5.51 -8.82 -13.31
N GLY A 344 -6.40 -9.73 -12.94
CA GLY A 344 -7.68 -9.43 -12.32
C GLY A 344 -7.62 -9.51 -10.79
N LEU A 345 -8.04 -8.44 -10.10
CA LEU A 345 -8.29 -8.45 -8.66
C LEU A 345 -9.79 -8.64 -8.41
N TRP A 346 -10.14 -9.61 -7.57
CA TRP A 346 -11.50 -10.01 -7.27
C TRP A 346 -11.76 -9.98 -5.77
N MET A 347 -13.04 -9.75 -5.40
CA MET A 347 -13.47 -9.68 -4.02
C MET A 347 -14.73 -10.51 -3.80
N ILE A 348 -14.79 -11.28 -2.70
CA ILE A 348 -15.93 -12.08 -2.28
C ILE A 348 -16.47 -11.56 -0.95
N GLY A 349 -17.79 -11.56 -0.80
CA GLY A 349 -18.45 -11.22 0.47
C GLY A 349 -18.67 -9.73 0.70
N HIS A 350 -18.63 -8.91 -0.35
CA HIS A 350 -19.09 -7.52 -0.26
C HIS A 350 -20.62 -7.47 0.00
N PRO A 351 -21.14 -6.52 0.78
CA PRO A 351 -22.59 -6.36 0.95
C PRO A 351 -23.36 -6.43 -0.37
N GLY A 352 -24.37 -7.27 -0.42
CA GLY A 352 -25.15 -7.60 -1.61
C GLY A 352 -24.63 -8.79 -2.42
N ASP A 353 -23.48 -9.35 -2.05
CA ASP A 353 -22.99 -10.61 -2.58
C ASP A 353 -23.73 -11.79 -1.95
N THR A 354 -23.84 -12.89 -2.67
CA THR A 354 -24.40 -14.18 -2.27
C THR A 354 -23.68 -15.27 -3.06
N PRO A 355 -23.84 -16.56 -2.74
CA PRO A 355 -23.32 -17.63 -3.57
C PRO A 355 -23.72 -17.52 -5.05
N GLU A 356 -24.98 -17.16 -5.33
CA GLU A 356 -25.50 -17.01 -6.70
C GLU A 356 -24.86 -15.79 -7.41
N GLU A 357 -24.64 -14.67 -6.72
CA GLU A 357 -23.98 -13.51 -7.29
C GLU A 357 -22.48 -13.78 -7.51
N THR A 358 -21.83 -14.51 -6.59
CA THR A 358 -20.43 -14.94 -6.75
C THR A 358 -20.28 -15.88 -7.93
N GLU A 359 -21.28 -16.73 -8.26
CA GLU A 359 -21.24 -17.59 -9.44
C GLU A 359 -21.05 -16.79 -10.75
N HIS A 360 -21.60 -15.57 -10.85
CA HIS A 360 -21.33 -14.68 -11.98
C HIS A 360 -19.83 -14.31 -12.06
N SER A 361 -19.19 -14.09 -10.93
CA SER A 361 -17.75 -13.81 -10.86
C SER A 361 -16.92 -15.01 -11.28
N LEU A 362 -17.27 -16.22 -10.80
CA LEU A 362 -16.57 -17.46 -11.14
C LEU A 362 -16.71 -17.78 -12.63
N LYS A 363 -17.89 -17.61 -13.22
CA LYS A 363 -18.13 -17.80 -14.66
C LYS A 363 -17.34 -16.83 -15.52
N LEU A 364 -17.30 -15.56 -15.11
CA LEU A 364 -16.51 -14.55 -15.83
C LEU A 364 -15.01 -14.83 -15.70
N LEU A 365 -14.53 -15.24 -14.53
CA LEU A 365 -13.13 -15.61 -14.31
C LEU A 365 -12.72 -16.80 -15.19
N ASP A 366 -13.51 -17.92 -15.16
CA ASP A 366 -13.22 -19.10 -16.00
C ASP A 366 -13.23 -18.75 -17.49
N HIS A 367 -14.18 -17.90 -17.93
CA HIS A 367 -14.21 -17.44 -19.31
C HIS A 367 -12.96 -16.64 -19.69
N LEU A 368 -12.59 -15.65 -18.88
CA LEU A 368 -11.45 -14.79 -19.17
C LEU A 368 -10.13 -15.57 -19.20
N LEU A 369 -9.94 -16.53 -18.30
CA LEU A 369 -8.74 -17.37 -18.27
C LEU A 369 -8.73 -18.40 -19.41
N ARG A 370 -9.87 -19.03 -19.71
CA ARG A 370 -9.98 -20.00 -20.79
C ARG A 370 -9.68 -19.41 -22.16
N GLU A 371 -10.13 -18.17 -22.40
CA GLU A 371 -9.90 -17.44 -23.66
C GLU A 371 -8.57 -16.67 -23.67
N ASP A 372 -7.68 -16.90 -22.68
CA ASP A 372 -6.40 -16.20 -22.52
C ASP A 372 -6.55 -14.67 -22.46
N LEU A 373 -7.65 -14.17 -21.88
CA LEU A 373 -7.92 -12.74 -21.73
C LEU A 373 -7.42 -12.19 -20.39
N LEU A 374 -7.10 -13.05 -19.42
CA LEU A 374 -6.37 -12.73 -18.19
C LEU A 374 -5.12 -13.60 -18.11
N SER A 375 -4.00 -13.00 -17.72
CA SER A 375 -2.75 -13.71 -17.47
C SER A 375 -2.69 -14.26 -16.04
N ALA A 376 -3.36 -13.59 -15.11
CA ALA A 376 -3.41 -13.98 -13.71
C ALA A 376 -4.64 -13.38 -13.00
N ALA A 377 -5.00 -13.97 -11.87
CA ALA A 377 -6.09 -13.48 -11.04
C ALA A 377 -5.80 -13.68 -9.54
N ASN A 378 -6.39 -12.81 -8.72
CA ASN A 378 -6.35 -12.88 -7.28
C ASN A 378 -7.76 -12.77 -6.73
N PHE A 379 -8.14 -13.70 -5.86
CA PHE A 379 -9.39 -13.66 -5.10
C PHE A 379 -9.12 -13.31 -3.65
N SER A 380 -9.82 -12.30 -3.12
CA SER A 380 -9.73 -11.89 -1.72
C SER A 380 -11.11 -11.80 -1.08
N TYR A 381 -11.16 -11.87 0.24
CA TYR A 381 -12.38 -11.57 0.99
C TYR A 381 -12.54 -10.08 1.15
N PHE A 382 -13.81 -9.64 1.17
CA PHE A 382 -14.16 -8.29 1.58
C PHE A 382 -13.74 -8.04 3.03
N ILE A 383 -13.20 -6.86 3.26
CA ILE A 383 -12.82 -6.36 4.59
C ILE A 383 -13.50 -5.00 4.77
N PRO A 384 -14.30 -4.80 5.83
CA PRO A 384 -14.89 -3.51 6.15
C PRO A 384 -13.83 -2.59 6.76
N TRP A 385 -12.98 -2.01 5.91
CA TRP A 385 -11.86 -1.18 6.37
C TRP A 385 -12.34 0.06 7.14
N PRO A 386 -11.60 0.49 8.21
CA PRO A 386 -11.83 1.77 8.87
C PRO A 386 -11.95 2.92 7.86
N GLY A 387 -12.90 3.81 8.08
CA GLY A 387 -13.20 4.92 7.18
C GLY A 387 -14.16 4.60 6.04
N THR A 388 -14.65 3.36 5.94
CA THR A 388 -15.74 2.99 5.05
C THR A 388 -17.09 3.00 5.80
N CYS A 389 -18.18 3.22 5.09
CA CYS A 389 -19.52 3.14 5.70
C CYS A 389 -19.82 1.74 6.26
N PHE A 390 -19.16 0.72 5.77
CA PHE A 390 -19.30 -0.66 6.21
C PHE A 390 -18.63 -0.93 7.57
N PHE A 391 -17.61 -0.17 7.90
CA PHE A 391 -16.98 -0.18 9.21
C PHE A 391 -17.78 0.63 10.22
N ASP A 392 -18.28 1.81 9.80
CA ASP A 392 -18.98 2.73 10.69
C ASP A 392 -20.34 2.15 11.18
N ASP A 393 -21.03 1.37 10.33
CA ASP A 393 -22.34 0.77 10.64
C ASP A 393 -22.51 -0.59 9.95
N PRO A 394 -21.78 -1.64 10.38
CA PRO A 394 -21.78 -2.94 9.73
C PRO A 394 -23.17 -3.62 9.75
N GLU A 395 -23.94 -3.46 10.83
CA GLU A 395 -25.26 -4.07 10.98
C GLU A 395 -26.26 -3.60 9.90
N LYS A 396 -26.20 -2.31 9.55
CA LYS A 396 -27.02 -1.70 8.49
C LYS A 396 -26.83 -2.39 7.14
N TYR A 397 -25.65 -2.92 6.89
CA TYR A 397 -25.27 -3.60 5.66
C TYR A 397 -25.32 -5.12 5.76
N GLY A 398 -25.84 -5.64 6.88
CA GLY A 398 -25.93 -7.08 7.13
C GLY A 398 -24.59 -7.75 7.38
N ILE A 399 -23.58 -6.98 7.76
CA ILE A 399 -22.22 -7.47 8.06
C ILE A 399 -22.15 -7.88 9.52
N GLU A 400 -21.66 -9.09 9.78
CA GLU A 400 -21.24 -9.57 11.08
C GLU A 400 -19.71 -9.69 11.10
N VAL A 401 -19.06 -8.93 11.97
CA VAL A 401 -17.61 -8.97 12.16
C VAL A 401 -17.27 -10.18 13.01
N LEU A 402 -16.47 -11.10 12.48
CA LEU A 402 -16.06 -12.35 13.13
C LEU A 402 -14.77 -12.19 13.94
N VAL A 403 -13.97 -11.19 13.62
CA VAL A 403 -12.67 -10.92 14.23
C VAL A 403 -12.65 -9.48 14.71
N GLU A 404 -12.79 -9.25 16.00
CA GLU A 404 -12.83 -7.91 16.58
C GLU A 404 -11.45 -7.24 16.66
N ASP A 405 -10.40 -8.01 16.88
CA ASP A 405 -9.03 -7.48 16.98
C ASP A 405 -8.43 -7.17 15.61
N TRP A 406 -8.28 -5.89 15.29
CA TRP A 406 -7.67 -5.41 14.04
C TRP A 406 -6.26 -5.92 13.80
N SER A 407 -5.54 -6.32 14.83
CA SER A 407 -4.22 -6.96 14.71
C SER A 407 -4.26 -8.24 13.89
N ASN A 408 -5.44 -8.84 13.74
CA ASN A 408 -5.69 -10.03 12.95
C ASN A 408 -6.32 -9.73 11.57
N TRP A 409 -6.56 -8.46 11.24
CA TRP A 409 -7.07 -8.03 9.93
C TRP A 409 -5.93 -7.95 8.92
N ASN A 410 -5.21 -9.03 8.78
CA ASN A 410 -4.11 -9.12 7.85
C ASN A 410 -4.54 -9.91 6.61
N PHE A 411 -4.59 -9.25 5.45
CA PHE A 411 -4.82 -9.91 4.18
C PHE A 411 -3.54 -10.57 3.61
N ARG A 412 -2.37 -10.21 4.16
CA ARG A 412 -1.08 -10.81 3.84
C ARG A 412 -0.78 -11.89 4.88
N LEU A 413 -1.09 -13.12 4.56
CA LEU A 413 -0.83 -14.23 5.47
C LEU A 413 0.63 -14.69 5.39
N LYS A 414 1.13 -15.26 6.49
CA LYS A 414 2.37 -16.05 6.46
C LYS A 414 2.20 -17.19 5.47
N ALA A 415 3.29 -17.57 4.79
CA ALA A 415 3.31 -18.76 3.97
C ALA A 415 2.70 -19.96 4.70
N GLY A 416 1.80 -20.69 4.05
CA GLY A 416 1.10 -21.83 4.63
C GLY A 416 -0.13 -21.52 5.51
N SER A 417 -0.49 -20.26 5.72
CA SER A 417 -1.73 -19.93 6.46
C SER A 417 -2.91 -19.72 5.50
N ARG A 418 -4.08 -20.31 5.82
CA ARG A 418 -5.29 -20.12 5.03
C ARG A 418 -5.89 -18.75 5.28
N ARG A 419 -6.22 -18.03 4.21
CA ARG A 419 -7.06 -16.84 4.30
C ARG A 419 -8.44 -17.25 4.83
N ARG A 420 -8.95 -16.48 5.80
CA ARG A 420 -10.30 -16.66 6.34
C ARG A 420 -11.05 -15.34 6.28
N PRO A 421 -12.38 -15.39 6.07
CA PRO A 421 -13.18 -14.17 6.16
C PRO A 421 -13.11 -13.62 7.58
N ILE A 422 -12.89 -12.31 7.70
CA ILE A 422 -12.92 -11.59 8.98
C ILE A 422 -14.32 -11.06 9.31
N CYS A 423 -15.20 -11.10 8.35
CA CYS A 423 -16.62 -10.81 8.49
C CYS A 423 -17.44 -11.75 7.61
N GLN A 424 -18.72 -11.84 7.88
CA GLN A 424 -19.69 -12.54 7.04
C GLN A 424 -20.92 -11.67 6.82
N LEU A 425 -21.76 -12.07 5.86
CA LEU A 425 -23.05 -11.45 5.64
C LEU A 425 -24.16 -12.35 6.17
N LYS A 426 -25.29 -11.78 6.55
CA LYS A 426 -26.48 -12.54 7.01
C LYS A 426 -26.91 -13.60 5.99
N ASP A 427 -26.87 -13.24 4.70
CA ASP A 427 -27.27 -14.10 3.59
C ASP A 427 -26.08 -14.76 2.86
N PHE A 428 -24.87 -14.63 3.39
CA PHE A 428 -23.65 -15.22 2.84
C PHE A 428 -22.66 -15.53 3.98
N PRO A 429 -22.87 -16.64 4.70
CA PRO A 429 -22.05 -16.99 5.85
C PRO A 429 -20.62 -17.40 5.47
N ALA A 430 -19.70 -17.30 6.44
CA ALA A 430 -18.27 -17.49 6.24
C ALA A 430 -17.92 -18.80 5.53
N HIS A 431 -18.56 -19.92 5.89
CA HIS A 431 -18.29 -21.22 5.27
C HIS A 431 -18.69 -21.29 3.78
N GLU A 432 -19.73 -20.58 3.36
CA GLU A 432 -20.08 -20.46 1.93
C GLU A 432 -19.14 -19.53 1.20
N MET A 433 -18.72 -18.41 1.84
CA MET A 433 -17.68 -17.55 1.29
C MET A 433 -16.36 -18.31 1.09
N GLU A 434 -15.97 -19.18 2.03
CA GLU A 434 -14.79 -20.04 1.93
C GLU A 434 -14.94 -21.04 0.78
N ALA A 435 -16.13 -21.64 0.58
CA ALA A 435 -16.39 -22.55 -0.54
C ALA A 435 -16.28 -21.83 -1.90
N CYS A 436 -16.86 -20.63 -2.01
CA CYS A 436 -16.76 -19.80 -3.21
C CYS A 436 -15.32 -19.35 -3.50
N HIS A 437 -14.58 -18.96 -2.46
CA HIS A 437 -13.17 -18.59 -2.58
C HIS A 437 -12.34 -19.77 -3.09
N LYS A 438 -12.55 -20.95 -2.51
CA LYS A 438 -11.89 -22.18 -2.93
C LYS A 438 -12.17 -22.48 -4.40
N ALA A 439 -13.44 -22.38 -4.84
CA ALA A 439 -13.79 -22.56 -6.25
C ALA A 439 -13.07 -21.56 -7.17
N GLY A 440 -12.93 -20.30 -6.75
CA GLY A 440 -12.15 -19.31 -7.49
C GLY A 440 -10.68 -19.68 -7.60
N CYS A 441 -10.05 -20.13 -6.50
CA CYS A 441 -8.67 -20.62 -6.50
C CYS A 441 -8.50 -21.86 -7.41
N GLU A 442 -9.43 -22.82 -7.37
CA GLU A 442 -9.40 -24.00 -8.25
C GLU A 442 -9.48 -23.64 -9.74
N ILE A 443 -10.22 -22.58 -10.09
CA ILE A 443 -10.24 -22.06 -11.47
C ILE A 443 -8.88 -21.45 -11.83
N ILE A 444 -8.28 -20.67 -10.92
CA ILE A 444 -6.95 -20.06 -11.13
C ILE A 444 -5.88 -21.16 -11.28
N ASP A 445 -5.89 -22.16 -10.41
CA ASP A 445 -4.98 -23.32 -10.45
C ASP A 445 -5.10 -24.08 -11.78
N LYS A 446 -6.33 -24.32 -12.24
CA LYS A 446 -6.63 -25.03 -13.51
C LYS A 446 -5.92 -24.40 -14.72
N TYR A 447 -5.74 -23.07 -14.70
CA TYR A 447 -5.10 -22.33 -15.79
C TYR A 447 -3.69 -21.84 -15.43
N SER A 448 -3.13 -22.27 -14.28
CA SER A 448 -1.83 -21.79 -13.74
C SER A 448 -1.70 -20.27 -13.67
N ALA A 449 -2.81 -19.57 -13.39
CA ALA A 449 -2.95 -18.12 -13.49
C ALA A 449 -2.72 -17.41 -12.16
N HIS A 450 -1.61 -17.72 -11.48
CA HIS A 450 -1.25 -17.10 -10.21
C HIS A 450 -0.48 -15.79 -10.41
N PRO A 451 -0.89 -14.70 -9.71
CA PRO A 451 -0.11 -13.48 -9.75
C PRO A 451 1.25 -13.67 -9.06
N PHE A 452 2.26 -13.02 -9.60
CA PHE A 452 3.65 -13.13 -9.15
C PHE A 452 3.91 -12.67 -7.71
N TRP A 453 2.95 -12.01 -7.05
CA TRP A 453 3.06 -11.56 -5.65
C TRP A 453 2.27 -12.43 -4.66
N GLU A 454 1.60 -13.48 -5.11
CA GLU A 454 0.79 -14.32 -4.24
C GLU A 454 1.35 -15.71 -4.00
N CYS A 455 1.10 -16.17 -2.76
CA CYS A 455 1.28 -17.58 -2.40
C CYS A 455 0.06 -18.38 -2.85
N THR A 456 0.26 -19.54 -3.43
CA THR A 456 -0.80 -20.49 -3.76
C THR A 456 -1.43 -21.08 -2.49
N SER A 457 -2.68 -21.56 -2.57
CA SER A 457 -3.44 -22.07 -1.43
C SER A 457 -2.84 -23.33 -0.77
N GLU A 458 -1.86 -23.98 -1.36
CA GLU A 458 -1.27 -25.24 -0.88
C GLU A 458 0.26 -25.31 -0.95
N SER A 459 0.96 -24.36 -1.58
CA SER A 459 2.41 -24.39 -1.66
C SER A 459 3.06 -23.33 -0.75
N ASP A 460 4.14 -23.71 -0.12
CA ASP A 460 5.13 -22.80 0.42
C ASP A 460 5.41 -21.75 -0.65
N GLY A 461 5.19 -20.47 -0.31
CA GLY A 461 5.22 -19.36 -1.26
C GLY A 461 6.39 -19.48 -2.23
N VAL A 462 6.06 -19.56 -3.51
CA VAL A 462 7.10 -19.55 -4.55
C VAL A 462 7.74 -18.17 -4.47
N SER A 463 9.01 -18.12 -4.08
CA SER A 463 9.75 -16.87 -4.07
C SER A 463 9.78 -16.31 -5.50
N PHE A 464 9.85 -15.00 -5.62
CA PHE A 464 10.05 -14.31 -6.91
C PHE A 464 11.18 -14.97 -7.76
N GLU A 465 12.27 -15.38 -7.11
CA GLU A 465 13.37 -16.10 -7.77
C GLU A 465 12.95 -17.45 -8.33
N THR A 466 12.09 -18.19 -7.63
CA THR A 466 11.61 -19.50 -8.06
C THR A 466 10.64 -19.37 -9.23
N PHE A 467 9.72 -18.38 -9.21
CA PHE A 467 8.82 -18.08 -10.31
C PHE A 467 9.60 -17.61 -11.55
N HIS A 468 10.51 -16.66 -11.37
CA HIS A 468 11.33 -16.13 -12.46
C HIS A 468 12.25 -17.20 -13.07
N LYS A 469 12.72 -18.14 -12.25
CA LYS A 469 13.47 -19.31 -12.71
C LYS A 469 12.60 -20.25 -13.52
N ALA A 470 11.38 -20.54 -13.05
CA ALA A 470 10.41 -21.40 -13.73
C ALA A 470 9.98 -20.84 -15.09
N VAL A 471 9.74 -19.52 -15.18
CA VAL A 471 9.44 -18.82 -16.45
C VAL A 471 10.65 -18.85 -17.40
N LYS A 472 11.88 -18.60 -16.90
CA LYS A 472 13.10 -18.67 -17.72
C LYS A 472 13.46 -20.06 -18.20
N GLU A 473 13.13 -21.07 -17.42
CA GLU A 473 13.42 -22.48 -17.74
C GLU A 473 12.29 -23.15 -18.55
N GLY A 474 11.24 -22.42 -18.94
CA GLY A 474 10.10 -22.95 -19.71
C GLY A 474 9.29 -24.01 -18.97
N MET A 475 9.32 -24.01 -17.64
CA MET A 475 8.57 -24.94 -16.80
C MET A 475 7.12 -24.49 -16.57
N LEU A 476 6.76 -23.29 -17.02
CA LEU A 476 5.42 -22.76 -17.08
C LEU A 476 5.17 -22.39 -18.55
N GLU A 477 4.50 -23.28 -19.30
CA GLU A 477 3.90 -22.98 -20.61
C GLU A 477 2.55 -22.29 -20.41
#